data_1422cb5873284bde4172f56e213fcd3d
#
_entry.id   1422cb5873284bde4172f56e213fcd3d
#
_cell.length_a   1.000
_cell.length_b   1.000
_cell.length_c   1.000
_cell.angle_alpha   90.00
_cell.angle_beta   90.00
_cell.angle_gamma   90.00
#
_symmetry.space_group_name_H-M   'P 1'
#
loop_
_entity.id
_entity.type
_entity.pdbx_description
1 polymer ?
#
loop_
_entity_poly.entity_id
_entity_poly.type
_entity_poly.pdbx_seq_one_letter_code
_entity_poly.pdbx_strand_id
1 'polypeptide(L)'
;MDTDDRGRSMRRLEDIRFLTGRGRYVEDFALSGEVYAYVLRSPHAHAVIERIDTTGAREANGILGVFTEADLRADGIGSLPCIAQVSTVDPLIVPPRYALARERVRHVGDPVALVVAESRDLARDAAEQIASITIRSIPWSVLRRPCSLARR
;
A
#
# COMPACT_ATOMS: atom_id res chain seq x y z
N MET A 1 38.78 -25.00 29.00
CA MET A 1 38.01 -24.43 27.89
C MET A 1 36.61 -24.18 28.48
N ASP A 2 36.43 -22.97 28.98
CA ASP A 2 35.25 -22.60 29.77
C ASP A 2 34.12 -22.24 28.81
N THR A 3 33.12 -23.07 28.73
CA THR A 3 32.02 -22.99 27.72
C THR A 3 30.73 -22.40 28.31
N ASP A 4 30.81 -21.69 29.42
CA ASP A 4 29.61 -21.08 30.01
C ASP A 4 29.43 -19.64 29.52
N ASP A 5 28.98 -19.51 28.26
CA ASP A 5 28.64 -18.24 27.60
C ASP A 5 27.14 -17.92 27.77
N ARG A 6 26.43 -18.66 28.65
CA ARG A 6 25.03 -18.44 28.94
C ARG A 6 24.87 -17.16 29.76
N GLY A 7 24.20 -16.16 29.16
CA GLY A 7 23.90 -14.87 29.79
C GLY A 7 24.82 -13.73 29.39
N ARG A 8 25.85 -13.93 28.56
CA ARG A 8 26.59 -12.83 27.96
C ARG A 8 25.84 -12.24 26.78
N SER A 9 25.66 -10.93 26.82
CA SER A 9 25.13 -10.19 25.67
C SER A 9 26.11 -10.30 24.50
N MET A 10 25.76 -11.10 23.50
CA MET A 10 26.54 -11.21 22.27
C MET A 10 26.41 -9.90 21.49
N ARG A 11 27.53 -9.23 21.25
CA ARG A 11 27.59 -8.07 20.35
C ARG A 11 27.33 -8.55 18.92
N ARG A 12 26.41 -7.87 18.21
CA ARG A 12 26.21 -8.12 16.80
C ARG A 12 27.47 -7.71 16.03
N LEU A 13 27.94 -8.53 15.12
CA LEU A 13 29.12 -8.24 14.28
C LEU A 13 28.98 -6.93 13.49
N GLU A 14 27.74 -6.56 13.20
CA GLU A 14 27.40 -5.38 12.41
C GLU A 14 27.30 -4.08 13.22
N ASP A 15 27.22 -4.17 14.57
CA ASP A 15 27.03 -2.97 15.41
C ASP A 15 28.13 -1.91 15.18
N ILE A 16 29.37 -2.32 15.04
CA ILE A 16 30.50 -1.40 14.80
C ILE A 16 30.30 -0.64 13.48
N ARG A 17 29.85 -1.33 12.43
CA ARG A 17 29.61 -0.71 11.13
C ARG A 17 28.48 0.31 11.20
N PHE A 18 27.39 0.00 11.89
CA PHE A 18 26.23 0.88 12.03
C PHE A 18 26.54 2.08 12.94
N LEU A 19 27.16 1.85 14.09
CA LEU A 19 27.50 2.91 15.04
C LEU A 19 28.57 3.89 14.51
N THR A 20 29.38 3.46 13.54
CA THR A 20 30.40 4.32 12.90
C THR A 20 29.92 4.97 11.60
N GLY A 21 28.61 4.90 11.28
CA GLY A 21 28.04 5.49 10.07
C GLY A 21 28.47 4.80 8.77
N ARG A 22 28.98 3.58 8.84
CA ARG A 22 29.39 2.78 7.68
C ARG A 22 28.30 1.80 7.21
N GLY A 23 27.13 1.87 7.82
CA GLY A 23 25.94 1.14 7.37
C GLY A 23 25.56 1.60 5.96
N ARG A 24 25.06 0.69 5.15
CA ARG A 24 24.47 0.98 3.84
C ARG A 24 23.14 0.26 3.75
N TYR A 25 22.08 1.03 3.64
CA TYR A 25 20.72 0.56 3.38
C TYR A 25 20.34 0.93 1.95
N VAL A 26 19.21 0.43 1.51
CA VAL A 26 18.70 0.71 0.16
C VAL A 26 18.56 2.21 -0.11
N GLU A 27 18.16 2.97 0.91
CA GLU A 27 17.99 4.43 0.83
C GLU A 27 19.31 5.23 0.76
N ASP A 28 20.45 4.59 1.05
CA ASP A 28 21.78 5.23 0.96
C ASP A 28 22.39 5.12 -0.45
N PHE A 29 21.69 4.45 -1.37
CA PHE A 29 22.13 4.33 -2.76
C PHE A 29 21.32 5.27 -3.63
N ALA A 30 21.97 6.21 -4.29
CA ALA A 30 21.38 7.06 -5.31
C ALA A 30 21.82 6.57 -6.70
N LEU A 31 20.87 6.27 -7.55
CA LEU A 31 21.10 5.87 -8.93
C LEU A 31 20.75 7.01 -9.89
N SER A 32 21.49 7.13 -10.98
CA SER A 32 21.15 8.10 -12.02
C SER A 32 19.80 7.73 -12.66
N GLY A 33 18.87 8.69 -12.70
CA GLY A 33 17.52 8.46 -13.21
C GLY A 33 16.57 7.82 -12.21
N GLU A 34 16.95 7.75 -10.93
CA GLU A 34 16.07 7.32 -9.86
C GLU A 34 14.85 8.23 -9.74
N VAL A 35 13.68 7.63 -9.55
CA VAL A 35 12.42 8.32 -9.33
C VAL A 35 11.77 7.79 -8.05
N TYR A 36 10.93 8.62 -7.45
CA TYR A 36 10.31 8.31 -6.17
C TYR A 36 8.81 8.07 -6.34
N ALA A 37 8.32 7.05 -5.68
CA ALA A 37 6.91 6.72 -5.70
C ALA A 37 6.29 6.89 -4.31
N TYR A 38 5.11 7.49 -4.25
CA TYR A 38 4.32 7.63 -3.04
C TYR A 38 2.94 7.02 -3.24
N VAL A 39 2.53 6.16 -2.31
CA VAL A 39 1.21 5.52 -2.33
C VAL A 39 0.25 6.29 -1.44
N LEU A 40 -0.73 6.94 -2.03
CA LEU A 40 -1.84 7.55 -1.30
C LEU A 40 -2.73 6.45 -0.70
N ARG A 41 -2.93 6.52 0.60
CA ARG A 41 -3.69 5.52 1.35
C ARG A 41 -4.95 6.11 1.97
N SER A 42 -6.01 5.31 2.00
CA SER A 42 -7.27 5.70 2.61
C SER A 42 -7.18 5.79 4.13
N PRO A 43 -7.71 6.85 4.75
CA PRO A 43 -7.89 6.92 6.19
C PRO A 43 -9.16 6.18 6.67
N HIS A 44 -10.02 5.72 5.75
CA HIS A 44 -11.30 5.09 6.07
C HIS A 44 -11.19 3.56 6.14
N ALA A 45 -11.86 2.97 7.12
CA ALA A 45 -11.88 1.53 7.30
C ALA A 45 -12.74 0.82 6.24
N HIS A 46 -13.86 1.42 5.85
CA HIS A 46 -14.73 0.89 4.81
C HIS A 46 -15.58 2.00 4.19
N ALA A 47 -15.38 2.26 2.90
CA ALA A 47 -16.09 3.33 2.21
C ALA A 47 -16.13 3.11 0.69
N VAL A 48 -17.14 3.69 0.05
CA VAL A 48 -17.25 3.71 -1.42
C VAL A 48 -16.44 4.89 -1.95
N ILE A 49 -15.63 4.65 -2.95
CA ILE A 49 -14.92 5.69 -3.71
C ILE A 49 -15.88 6.20 -4.77
N GLU A 50 -16.36 7.43 -4.63
CA GLU A 50 -17.25 8.05 -5.62
C GLU A 50 -16.46 8.72 -6.73
N ARG A 51 -15.36 9.40 -6.37
CA ARG A 51 -14.50 10.11 -7.33
C ARG A 51 -13.07 10.23 -6.78
N ILE A 52 -12.09 10.14 -7.66
CA ILE A 52 -10.69 10.50 -7.41
C ILE A 52 -10.33 11.58 -8.43
N ASP A 53 -10.00 12.78 -7.96
CA ASP A 53 -9.54 13.86 -8.81
C ASP A 53 -8.02 13.95 -8.73
N THR A 54 -7.36 13.64 -9.83
CA THR A 54 -5.91 13.63 -9.96
C THR A 54 -5.36 14.82 -10.73
N THR A 55 -6.22 15.76 -11.17
CA THR A 55 -5.85 16.84 -12.07
C THR A 55 -4.75 17.72 -11.49
N GLY A 56 -4.94 18.23 -10.26
CA GLY A 56 -3.93 19.09 -9.62
C GLY A 56 -2.60 18.38 -9.38
N ALA A 57 -2.66 17.10 -9.00
CA ALA A 57 -1.45 16.30 -8.80
C ALA A 57 -0.69 16.03 -10.10
N ARG A 58 -1.39 15.81 -11.21
CA ARG A 58 -0.77 15.57 -12.54
C ARG A 58 -0.11 16.82 -13.10
N GLU A 59 -0.61 18.01 -12.78
CA GLU A 59 -0.10 19.29 -13.24
C GLU A 59 1.03 19.87 -12.38
N ALA A 60 1.31 19.27 -11.23
CA ALA A 60 2.33 19.73 -10.32
C ALA A 60 3.75 19.50 -10.86
N ASN A 61 4.64 20.46 -10.60
CA ASN A 61 6.03 20.39 -11.09
C ASN A 61 6.76 19.17 -10.53
N GLY A 62 7.55 18.51 -11.40
CA GLY A 62 8.37 17.36 -11.02
C GLY A 62 7.59 16.07 -10.83
N ILE A 63 6.30 16.05 -11.23
CA ILE A 63 5.48 14.83 -11.23
C ILE A 63 5.62 14.15 -12.60
N LEU A 64 5.98 12.88 -12.56
CA LEU A 64 6.19 12.04 -13.74
C LEU A 64 4.95 11.22 -14.08
N GLY A 65 4.13 10.90 -13.09
CA GLY A 65 2.88 10.17 -13.30
C GLY A 65 2.02 10.05 -12.05
N VAL A 66 0.72 9.99 -12.26
CA VAL A 66 -0.27 9.69 -11.22
C VAL A 66 -1.18 8.59 -11.74
N PHE A 67 -1.24 7.50 -11.00
CA PHE A 67 -1.93 6.28 -11.40
C PHE A 67 -3.03 5.94 -10.39
N THR A 68 -4.19 5.59 -10.90
CA THR A 68 -5.33 5.07 -10.16
C THR A 68 -5.65 3.64 -10.62
N GLU A 69 -6.63 2.98 -10.00
CA GLU A 69 -7.07 1.67 -10.50
C GLU A 69 -7.61 1.74 -11.93
N ALA A 70 -8.22 2.87 -12.32
CA ALA A 70 -8.73 3.05 -13.66
C ALA A 70 -7.61 3.03 -14.72
N ASP A 71 -6.46 3.64 -14.41
CA ASP A 71 -5.28 3.62 -15.28
C ASP A 71 -4.71 2.20 -15.38
N LEU A 72 -4.54 1.51 -14.24
CA LEU A 72 -4.05 0.11 -14.22
C LEU A 72 -4.95 -0.84 -15.00
N ARG A 73 -6.26 -0.65 -14.90
CA ARG A 73 -7.23 -1.44 -15.65
C ARG A 73 -7.16 -1.16 -17.15
N ALA A 74 -6.96 0.10 -17.56
CA ALA A 74 -6.79 0.47 -18.97
C ALA A 74 -5.54 -0.22 -19.57
N ASP A 75 -4.48 -0.37 -18.76
CA ASP A 75 -3.25 -1.07 -19.13
C ASP A 75 -3.37 -2.61 -19.03
N GLY A 76 -4.56 -3.15 -18.72
CA GLY A 76 -4.81 -4.57 -18.63
C GLY A 76 -4.27 -5.24 -17.36
N ILE A 77 -3.88 -4.47 -16.34
CA ILE A 77 -3.42 -5.00 -15.04
C ILE A 77 -4.64 -5.50 -14.25
N GLY A 78 -4.69 -6.80 -14.04
CA GLY A 78 -5.76 -7.48 -13.32
C GLY A 78 -5.58 -7.53 -11.81
N SER A 79 -6.30 -8.46 -11.17
CA SER A 79 -6.17 -8.71 -9.73
C SER A 79 -4.86 -9.41 -9.41
N LEU A 80 -4.32 -9.12 -8.21
CA LEU A 80 -3.17 -9.83 -7.67
C LEU A 80 -3.52 -11.31 -7.45
N PRO A 81 -2.62 -12.26 -7.81
CA PRO A 81 -2.88 -13.67 -7.62
C PRO A 81 -2.89 -14.02 -6.13
N CYS A 82 -3.81 -14.89 -5.73
CA CYS A 82 -3.77 -15.52 -4.42
C CYS A 82 -2.83 -16.71 -4.46
N ILE A 83 -1.69 -16.59 -3.80
CA ILE A 83 -0.68 -17.67 -3.72
C ILE A 83 -0.92 -18.64 -2.55
N ALA A 84 -1.85 -18.29 -1.63
CA ALA A 84 -2.19 -19.17 -0.52
C ALA A 84 -3.03 -20.35 -1.03
N GLN A 85 -2.46 -21.55 -0.96
CA GLN A 85 -3.19 -22.79 -1.22
C GLN A 85 -3.52 -23.43 0.12
N VAL A 86 -4.78 -23.34 0.51
CA VAL A 86 -5.29 -23.98 1.72
C VAL A 86 -6.17 -25.13 1.30
N SER A 87 -5.83 -26.34 1.75
CA SER A 87 -6.69 -27.50 1.56
C SER A 87 -7.89 -27.38 2.51
N THR A 88 -9.06 -27.14 1.94
CA THR A 88 -10.33 -27.08 2.66
C THR A 88 -11.33 -28.07 2.08
N VAL A 89 -12.30 -28.49 2.89
CA VAL A 89 -13.40 -29.38 2.43
C VAL A 89 -14.27 -28.65 1.41
N ASP A 90 -14.45 -27.32 1.61
CA ASP A 90 -15.19 -26.46 0.68
C ASP A 90 -14.22 -25.70 -0.24
N PRO A 91 -14.64 -25.36 -1.48
CA PRO A 91 -13.83 -24.58 -2.39
C PRO A 91 -13.46 -23.24 -1.80
N LEU A 92 -12.16 -22.87 -1.89
CA LEU A 92 -11.65 -21.59 -1.41
C LEU A 92 -12.27 -20.44 -2.19
N ILE A 93 -12.98 -19.55 -1.50
CA ILE A 93 -13.49 -18.31 -2.08
C ILE A 93 -12.37 -17.27 -2.08
N VAL A 94 -11.87 -16.94 -3.26
CA VAL A 94 -10.80 -15.95 -3.45
C VAL A 94 -11.40 -14.67 -4.05
N PRO A 95 -11.70 -13.65 -3.24
CA PRO A 95 -12.15 -12.37 -3.77
C PRO A 95 -11.01 -11.67 -4.54
N PRO A 96 -11.30 -10.97 -5.64
CA PRO A 96 -10.29 -10.24 -6.39
C PRO A 96 -9.68 -9.13 -5.52
N ARG A 97 -8.35 -9.05 -5.51
CA ARG A 97 -7.58 -8.01 -4.84
C ARG A 97 -6.78 -7.23 -5.86
N TYR A 98 -7.10 -5.97 -6.02
CA TYR A 98 -6.38 -5.07 -6.92
C TYR A 98 -5.22 -4.37 -6.20
N ALA A 99 -4.21 -3.93 -6.95
CA ALA A 99 -3.08 -3.19 -6.40
C ALA A 99 -3.50 -1.82 -5.85
N LEU A 100 -4.49 -1.18 -6.48
CA LEU A 100 -5.13 0.05 -6.01
C LEU A 100 -6.64 -0.19 -5.83
N ALA A 101 -7.26 0.50 -4.89
CA ALA A 101 -8.68 0.34 -4.56
C ALA A 101 -9.57 0.73 -5.74
N ARG A 102 -10.47 -0.18 -6.15
CA ARG A 102 -11.28 -0.04 -7.35
C ARG A 102 -12.57 0.77 -7.12
N GLU A 103 -13.45 0.28 -6.28
CA GLU A 103 -14.78 0.87 -6.06
C GLU A 103 -14.98 1.27 -4.60
N ARG A 104 -14.24 0.64 -3.74
CA ARG A 104 -14.31 0.85 -2.29
C ARG A 104 -13.00 0.53 -1.62
N VAL A 105 -12.74 1.24 -0.56
CA VAL A 105 -11.69 0.90 0.39
C VAL A 105 -12.26 -0.06 1.44
N ARG A 106 -11.47 -1.03 1.88
CA ARG A 106 -11.89 -2.12 2.77
C ARG A 106 -11.17 -2.12 4.10
N HIS A 107 -10.10 -1.35 4.25
CA HIS A 107 -9.37 -1.19 5.50
C HIS A 107 -8.67 0.17 5.53
N VAL A 108 -8.31 0.61 6.73
CA VAL A 108 -7.44 1.79 6.89
C VAL A 108 -6.09 1.48 6.25
N GLY A 109 -5.59 2.41 5.45
CA GLY A 109 -4.34 2.22 4.71
C GLY A 109 -4.48 1.51 3.36
N ASP A 110 -5.71 1.24 2.89
CA ASP A 110 -5.96 0.68 1.56
C ASP A 110 -5.38 1.60 0.47
N PRO A 111 -4.52 1.10 -0.44
CA PRO A 111 -3.92 1.92 -1.50
C PRO A 111 -4.97 2.46 -2.47
N VAL A 112 -4.96 3.76 -2.73
CA VAL A 112 -5.96 4.42 -3.59
C VAL A 112 -5.35 4.97 -4.88
N ALA A 113 -4.18 5.58 -4.78
CA ALA A 113 -3.44 6.12 -5.92
C ALA A 113 -1.94 5.98 -5.72
N LEU A 114 -1.20 5.97 -6.83
CA LEU A 114 0.26 5.97 -6.86
C LEU A 114 0.73 7.23 -7.57
N VAL A 115 1.61 8.00 -6.92
CA VAL A 115 2.25 9.18 -7.50
C VAL A 115 3.73 8.89 -7.69
N VAL A 116 4.24 9.19 -8.87
CA VAL A 116 5.66 9.07 -9.23
C VAL A 116 6.21 10.46 -9.53
N ALA A 117 7.34 10.80 -8.90
CA ALA A 117 7.95 12.13 -9.01
C ALA A 117 9.48 12.07 -8.97
N GLU A 118 10.13 13.19 -9.27
CA GLU A 118 11.58 13.36 -9.25
C GLU A 118 12.17 13.35 -7.83
N SER A 119 11.35 13.63 -6.80
CA SER A 119 11.75 13.54 -5.41
C SER A 119 10.62 12.98 -4.53
N ARG A 120 11.00 12.49 -3.34
CA ARG A 120 10.06 11.94 -2.36
C ARG A 120 9.07 13.00 -1.86
N ASP A 121 9.55 14.21 -1.61
CA ASP A 121 8.71 15.30 -1.10
C ASP A 121 7.69 15.74 -2.16
N LEU A 122 8.10 15.90 -3.42
CA LEU A 122 7.19 16.22 -4.52
C LEU A 122 6.11 15.14 -4.70
N ALA A 123 6.48 13.85 -4.61
CA ALA A 123 5.52 12.76 -4.70
C ALA A 123 4.49 12.82 -3.57
N ARG A 124 4.92 13.15 -2.35
CA ARG A 124 4.04 13.29 -1.19
C ARG A 124 3.12 14.50 -1.30
N ASP A 125 3.68 15.67 -1.62
CA ASP A 125 2.91 16.91 -1.74
C ASP A 125 1.84 16.81 -2.84
N ALA A 126 2.16 16.19 -3.96
CA ALA A 126 1.20 15.93 -5.02
C ALA A 126 0.13 14.90 -4.58
N ALA A 127 0.50 13.88 -3.82
CA ALA A 127 -0.46 12.93 -3.27
C ALA A 127 -1.45 13.60 -2.29
N GLU A 128 -1.02 14.59 -1.52
CA GLU A 128 -1.88 15.37 -0.64
C GLU A 128 -2.89 16.23 -1.43
N GLN A 129 -2.57 16.63 -2.66
CA GLN A 129 -3.50 17.34 -3.56
C GLN A 129 -4.61 16.41 -4.10
N ILE A 130 -4.40 15.09 -4.12
CA ILE A 130 -5.42 14.09 -4.47
C ILE A 130 -6.47 13.93 -3.35
N ALA A 131 -6.33 14.61 -2.22
CA ALA A 131 -7.24 14.52 -1.06
C ALA A 131 -8.70 14.93 -1.33
N SER A 132 -9.03 15.38 -2.54
CA SER A 132 -10.42 15.52 -3.02
C SER A 132 -11.09 14.17 -3.40
N ILE A 133 -10.67 13.08 -2.75
CA ILE A 133 -11.36 11.79 -2.88
C ILE A 133 -12.72 11.92 -2.20
N THR A 134 -13.77 11.93 -2.98
CA THR A 134 -15.12 11.84 -2.43
C THR A 134 -15.38 10.41 -1.99
N ILE A 135 -15.33 10.18 -0.70
CA ILE A 135 -15.54 8.88 -0.08
C ILE A 135 -16.82 8.94 0.74
N ARG A 136 -17.75 8.05 0.42
CA ARG A 136 -18.95 7.86 1.22
C ARG A 136 -18.75 6.67 2.17
N SER A 137 -18.62 6.93 3.46
CA SER A 137 -18.57 5.87 4.47
C SER A 137 -19.86 5.04 4.44
N ILE A 138 -19.72 3.74 4.54
CA ILE A 138 -20.87 2.84 4.63
C ILE A 138 -21.27 2.79 6.11
N PRO A 139 -22.52 3.18 6.47
CA PRO A 139 -22.97 3.12 7.84
C PRO A 139 -22.84 1.69 8.39
N TRP A 140 -22.35 1.56 9.61
CA TRP A 140 -22.16 0.28 10.30
C TRP A 140 -23.45 -0.57 10.37
N SER A 141 -24.61 0.07 10.36
CA SER A 141 -25.92 -0.60 10.32
C SER A 141 -26.15 -1.43 9.05
N VAL A 142 -25.53 -1.07 7.93
CA VAL A 142 -25.66 -1.81 6.66
C VAL A 142 -24.80 -3.09 6.68
N LEU A 143 -23.73 -3.10 7.46
CA LEU A 143 -22.85 -4.27 7.62
C LEU A 143 -23.45 -5.35 8.52
N ARG A 144 -24.49 -5.03 9.29
CA ARG A 144 -25.20 -5.96 10.17
C ARG A 144 -26.38 -6.68 9.49
N ARG A 145 -26.38 -6.89 8.18
CA ARG A 145 -27.31 -7.87 7.63
C ARG A 145 -26.86 -9.25 8.15
N PRO A 146 -27.68 -9.93 8.99
CA PRO A 146 -27.35 -11.27 9.39
C PRO A 146 -27.20 -12.10 8.12
N CYS A 147 -26.08 -12.78 7.98
CA CYS A 147 -25.96 -13.87 7.02
C CYS A 147 -27.06 -14.85 7.41
N SER A 148 -28.18 -14.84 6.69
CA SER A 148 -29.18 -15.88 6.80
C SER A 148 -28.54 -17.14 6.18
N LEU A 149 -27.74 -17.83 6.99
CA LEU A 149 -27.43 -19.21 6.75
C LEU A 149 -28.77 -19.94 6.77
N ALA A 150 -29.33 -20.14 5.58
CA ALA A 150 -30.43 -21.06 5.39
C ALA A 150 -29.95 -22.40 5.94
N ARG A 151 -30.43 -22.76 7.12
CA ARG A 151 -30.35 -24.15 7.60
C ARG A 151 -31.13 -24.99 6.61
N ARG A 152 -30.42 -25.81 5.86
CA ARG A 152 -30.96 -27.03 5.26
C ARG A 152 -30.23 -28.20 5.88
#